data_cfad0d74012883c23d5659843200de80
#
_entry.id   cfad0d74012883c23d5659843200de80
#
_cell.length_a   1.000
_cell.length_b   1.000
_cell.length_c   1.000
_cell.angle_alpha   90.00
_cell.angle_beta   90.00
_cell.angle_gamma   90.00
#
_symmetry.space_group_name_H-M   'P 1'
#
loop_
_entity.id
_entity.type
_entity.pdbx_description
1 polymer ?
#
loop_
_entity_poly.entity_id
_entity_poly.type
_entity_poly.pdbx_seq_one_letter_code
_entity_poly.pdbx_strand_id
1 'polypeptide(L)'
;MNLLFKLTDKDFGLEPQEMNDFRLRLAARGIVIRKDGKIAIQNKKNKNEYKLVGGGMEQDEDPQEAFKREVLEEAGCQIDIIRKLGITEEYKSLQNLKQISNIFIAKVIKDTHILNLTAKEKSEGAELLWLDPKQALELVTNCYDKLLPSDYDDVYDTRFVVLRDRKILEYYIASKKI
;
A
#
# COMPACT_ATOMS: atom_id res chain seq x y z
N MET A 1 6.53 -16.74 -10.21
CA MET A 1 6.10 -15.62 -9.34
C MET A 1 4.88 -14.98 -10.00
N ASN A 2 3.73 -14.87 -9.30
CA ASN A 2 2.48 -14.38 -9.90
C ASN A 2 2.51 -12.83 -9.96
N LEU A 3 2.68 -12.26 -11.16
CA LEU A 3 2.57 -10.82 -11.38
C LEU A 3 1.08 -10.47 -11.52
N LEU A 4 0.56 -9.63 -10.63
CA LEU A 4 -0.82 -9.17 -10.66
C LEU A 4 -1.03 -8.11 -11.76
N PHE A 5 -0.19 -7.09 -11.76
CA PHE A 5 -0.18 -6.01 -12.76
C PHE A 5 1.10 -5.17 -12.69
N LYS A 6 1.29 -4.36 -13.74
CA LYS A 6 2.29 -3.30 -13.80
C LYS A 6 1.62 -1.95 -13.86
N LEU A 7 2.26 -0.94 -13.28
CA LEU A 7 1.90 0.48 -13.42
C LEU A 7 3.09 1.23 -14.03
N THR A 8 2.77 2.12 -14.93
CA THR A 8 3.71 3.01 -15.61
C THR A 8 3.11 4.41 -15.68
N ASP A 9 3.87 5.39 -16.10
CA ASP A 9 3.39 6.77 -16.32
C ASP A 9 2.19 6.84 -17.26
N LYS A 10 2.07 5.91 -18.23
CA LYS A 10 0.94 5.83 -19.16
C LYS A 10 -0.40 5.61 -18.44
N ASP A 11 -0.41 4.92 -17.30
CA ASP A 11 -1.61 4.73 -16.48
C ASP A 11 -2.14 6.04 -15.89
N PHE A 12 -1.33 7.11 -15.97
CA PHE A 12 -1.64 8.47 -15.47
C PHE A 12 -1.72 9.49 -16.60
N GLY A 13 -1.71 9.05 -17.87
CA GLY A 13 -1.72 9.93 -19.04
C GLY A 13 -0.41 10.70 -19.28
N LEU A 14 0.69 10.22 -18.70
CA LEU A 14 2.02 10.81 -18.88
C LEU A 14 2.86 9.96 -19.84
N GLU A 15 3.74 10.61 -20.61
CA GLU A 15 4.73 9.91 -21.42
C GLU A 15 5.89 9.45 -20.53
N PRO A 16 6.23 8.15 -20.53
CA PRO A 16 7.35 7.64 -19.75
C PRO A 16 8.69 8.20 -20.26
N GLN A 17 9.56 8.56 -19.34
CA GLN A 17 10.96 8.85 -19.65
C GLN A 17 11.75 7.54 -19.73
N GLU A 18 12.90 7.58 -20.41
CA GLU A 18 13.82 6.46 -20.42
C GLU A 18 14.37 6.20 -19.01
N MET A 19 14.37 4.93 -18.60
CA MET A 19 14.86 4.51 -17.29
C MET A 19 16.15 3.71 -17.46
N ASN A 20 17.29 4.37 -17.24
CA ASN A 20 18.61 3.76 -17.26
C ASN A 20 19.15 3.67 -15.83
N ASP A 21 19.74 2.51 -15.46
CA ASP A 21 20.30 2.27 -14.11
C ASP A 21 19.34 2.64 -12.98
N PHE A 22 18.07 2.25 -13.13
CA PHE A 22 17.01 2.61 -12.19
C PHE A 22 17.28 2.06 -10.78
N ARG A 23 16.90 2.85 -9.78
CA ARG A 23 16.89 2.42 -8.39
C ARG A 23 15.77 1.39 -8.19
N LEU A 24 16.11 0.22 -7.62
CA LEU A 24 15.13 -0.79 -7.24
C LEU A 24 14.70 -0.59 -5.78
N ARG A 25 13.38 -0.59 -5.55
CA ARG A 25 12.78 -0.61 -4.22
C ARG A 25 11.92 -1.86 -4.05
N LEU A 26 12.18 -2.64 -3.02
CA LEU A 26 11.34 -3.75 -2.62
C LEU A 26 10.38 -3.31 -1.51
N ALA A 27 9.16 -3.83 -1.53
CA ALA A 27 8.13 -3.50 -0.55
C ALA A 27 7.23 -4.70 -0.25
N ALA A 28 6.58 -4.67 0.91
CA ALA A 28 5.58 -5.65 1.33
C ALA A 28 4.35 -4.93 1.89
N ARG A 29 3.16 -5.35 1.46
CA ARG A 29 1.87 -4.76 1.86
C ARG A 29 0.71 -5.68 1.62
N GLY A 30 -0.48 -5.31 2.06
CA GLY A 30 -1.63 -6.13 1.72
C GLY A 30 -2.91 -5.85 2.48
N ILE A 31 -3.80 -6.82 2.41
CA ILE A 31 -5.10 -6.80 3.05
C ILE A 31 -4.98 -7.44 4.43
N VAL A 32 -5.13 -6.64 5.48
CA VAL A 32 -5.18 -7.11 6.87
C VAL A 32 -6.62 -7.15 7.33
N ILE A 33 -7.11 -8.34 7.70
CA ILE A 33 -8.52 -8.59 7.99
C ILE A 33 -8.70 -8.79 9.50
N ARG A 34 -9.60 -8.01 10.10
CA ARG A 34 -10.03 -8.16 11.49
C ARG A 34 -11.16 -9.19 11.60
N LYS A 35 -11.46 -9.67 12.82
CA LYS A 35 -12.48 -10.70 13.08
C LYS A 35 -13.90 -10.33 12.61
N ASP A 36 -14.22 -9.04 12.57
CA ASP A 36 -15.51 -8.52 12.07
C ASP A 36 -15.57 -8.39 10.53
N GLY A 37 -14.53 -8.84 9.82
CA GLY A 37 -14.44 -8.80 8.36
C GLY A 37 -13.95 -7.47 7.79
N LYS A 38 -13.75 -6.45 8.60
CA LYS A 38 -13.18 -5.16 8.19
C LYS A 38 -11.70 -5.29 7.89
N ILE A 39 -11.21 -4.42 7.02
CA ILE A 39 -9.82 -4.36 6.61
C ILE A 39 -9.14 -3.06 7.07
N ALA A 40 -7.84 -3.15 7.32
CA ALA A 40 -7.02 -2.02 7.70
C ALA A 40 -6.73 -1.10 6.51
N ILE A 41 -6.98 0.19 6.68
CA ILE A 41 -6.61 1.27 5.75
C ILE A 41 -5.87 2.34 6.54
N GLN A 42 -4.73 2.77 6.07
CA GLN A 42 -4.05 3.95 6.58
C GLN A 42 -4.60 5.19 5.86
N ASN A 43 -5.09 6.16 6.62
CA ASN A 43 -5.48 7.48 6.13
C ASN A 43 -4.40 8.50 6.53
N LYS A 44 -3.81 9.18 5.55
CA LYS A 44 -2.90 10.31 5.75
C LYS A 44 -3.66 11.61 5.49
N LYS A 45 -4.26 12.15 6.54
CA LYS A 45 -5.21 13.29 6.47
C LYS A 45 -4.65 14.49 5.74
N ASN A 46 -3.39 14.85 6.02
CA ASN A 46 -2.75 16.03 5.45
C ASN A 46 -2.44 15.90 3.95
N LYS A 47 -2.53 14.66 3.41
CA LYS A 47 -2.34 14.34 2.00
C LYS A 47 -3.63 13.96 1.29
N ASN A 48 -4.75 13.84 1.98
CA ASN A 48 -5.98 13.21 1.48
C ASN A 48 -5.72 11.80 0.89
N GLU A 49 -4.79 11.05 1.45
CA GLU A 49 -4.36 9.75 0.95
C GLU A 49 -4.96 8.61 1.78
N TYR A 50 -5.59 7.65 1.10
CA TYR A 50 -6.00 6.38 1.67
C TYR A 50 -5.22 5.25 1.01
N LYS A 51 -4.56 4.42 1.78
CA LYS A 51 -3.71 3.34 1.28
C LYS A 51 -3.82 2.06 2.13
N LEU A 52 -3.42 0.94 1.55
CA LEU A 52 -3.20 -0.30 2.28
C LEU A 52 -2.00 -0.17 3.22
N VAL A 53 -2.04 -0.87 4.36
CA VAL A 53 -0.91 -0.96 5.29
C VAL A 53 0.26 -1.69 4.65
N GLY A 54 1.46 -1.25 4.98
CA GLY A 54 2.71 -1.81 4.47
C GLY A 54 3.64 -0.76 3.87
N GLY A 55 4.92 -1.11 3.77
CA GLY A 55 5.99 -0.22 3.37
C GLY A 55 7.18 -0.89 2.71
N GLY A 56 8.32 -0.24 2.80
CA GLY A 56 9.58 -0.73 2.23
C GLY A 56 10.14 -1.92 3.01
N MET A 57 10.77 -2.83 2.29
CA MET A 57 11.59 -3.88 2.91
C MET A 57 12.93 -3.31 3.32
N GLU A 58 13.47 -3.77 4.44
CA GLU A 58 14.85 -3.53 4.84
C GLU A 58 15.81 -4.42 4.05
N GLN A 59 17.10 -4.16 4.17
CA GLN A 59 18.11 -4.97 3.48
C GLN A 59 18.04 -6.42 4.00
N ASP A 60 18.02 -7.38 3.08
CA ASP A 60 17.96 -8.83 3.34
C ASP A 60 16.73 -9.31 4.13
N GLU A 61 15.69 -8.46 4.27
CA GLU A 61 14.46 -8.80 4.96
C GLU A 61 13.57 -9.73 4.11
N ASP A 62 13.00 -10.77 4.75
CA ASP A 62 11.99 -11.60 4.08
C ASP A 62 10.70 -10.80 3.87
N PRO A 63 10.02 -10.92 2.71
CA PRO A 63 8.82 -10.15 2.43
C PRO A 63 7.66 -10.36 3.43
N GLN A 64 7.54 -11.54 4.05
CA GLN A 64 6.50 -11.80 5.04
C GLN A 64 6.84 -11.12 6.37
N GLU A 65 8.12 -11.15 6.76
CA GLU A 65 8.58 -10.46 7.97
C GLU A 65 8.47 -8.94 7.81
N ALA A 66 8.84 -8.38 6.65
CA ALA A 66 8.61 -6.99 6.32
C ALA A 66 7.12 -6.60 6.47
N PHE A 67 6.21 -7.42 5.93
CA PHE A 67 4.79 -7.14 6.04
C PHE A 67 4.28 -7.21 7.49
N LYS A 68 4.75 -8.18 8.29
CA LYS A 68 4.38 -8.28 9.72
C LYS A 68 4.89 -7.07 10.52
N ARG A 69 6.14 -6.63 10.27
CA ARG A 69 6.74 -5.46 10.90
C ARG A 69 5.94 -4.19 10.59
N GLU A 70 5.69 -3.93 9.30
CA GLU A 70 4.92 -2.77 8.85
C GLU A 70 3.49 -2.74 9.43
N VAL A 71 2.81 -3.89 9.48
CA VAL A 71 1.46 -3.97 10.09
C VAL A 71 1.52 -3.73 11.60
N LEU A 72 2.56 -4.19 12.28
CA LEU A 72 2.72 -3.90 13.71
C LEU A 72 2.96 -2.40 13.94
N GLU A 73 3.75 -1.74 13.09
CA GLU A 73 4.08 -0.31 13.19
C GLU A 73 2.90 0.58 12.82
N GLU A 74 2.26 0.33 11.65
CA GLU A 74 1.19 1.17 11.10
C GLU A 74 -0.21 0.87 11.65
N ALA A 75 -0.47 -0.38 12.06
CA ALA A 75 -1.78 -0.82 12.52
C ALA A 75 -1.81 -1.34 13.97
N GLY A 76 -0.67 -1.46 14.65
CA GLY A 76 -0.58 -1.95 16.01
C GLY A 76 -1.04 -3.41 16.15
N CYS A 77 -0.98 -4.20 15.08
CA CYS A 77 -1.52 -5.55 15.07
C CYS A 77 -0.44 -6.61 14.78
N GLN A 78 -0.52 -7.71 15.52
CA GLN A 78 0.14 -8.95 15.11
C GLN A 78 -0.78 -9.71 14.17
N ILE A 79 -0.22 -10.27 13.10
CA ILE A 79 -0.97 -10.92 12.03
C ILE A 79 -0.46 -12.33 11.74
N ASP A 80 -1.36 -13.14 11.19
CA ASP A 80 -1.05 -14.42 10.57
C ASP A 80 -1.33 -14.30 9.06
N ILE A 81 -0.32 -14.60 8.24
CA ILE A 81 -0.42 -14.51 6.79
C ILE A 81 -1.22 -15.71 6.27
N ILE A 82 -2.36 -15.41 5.63
CA ILE A 82 -3.21 -16.44 5.02
C ILE A 82 -2.62 -16.90 3.69
N ARG A 83 -2.21 -15.95 2.83
CA ARG A 83 -1.59 -16.24 1.54
C ARG A 83 -0.93 -15.03 0.91
N LYS A 84 0.00 -15.30 0.00
CA LYS A 84 0.52 -14.30 -0.95
C LYS A 84 -0.43 -14.21 -2.14
N LEU A 85 -0.86 -13.01 -2.52
CA LEU A 85 -1.64 -12.77 -3.74
C LEU A 85 -0.77 -12.80 -4.99
N GLY A 86 0.40 -12.18 -4.92
CA GLY A 86 1.32 -12.03 -6.01
C GLY A 86 2.27 -10.86 -5.79
N ILE A 87 2.74 -10.28 -6.88
CA ILE A 87 3.55 -9.05 -6.88
C ILE A 87 2.91 -7.99 -7.78
N THR A 88 3.23 -6.73 -7.51
CA THR A 88 2.98 -5.61 -8.42
C THR A 88 4.29 -4.93 -8.77
N GLU A 89 4.39 -4.37 -9.97
CA GLU A 89 5.53 -3.59 -10.40
C GLU A 89 5.07 -2.16 -10.72
N GLU A 90 5.83 -1.18 -10.26
CA GLU A 90 5.63 0.24 -10.53
C GLU A 90 6.90 0.79 -11.20
N TYR A 91 6.74 1.44 -12.35
CA TYR A 91 7.82 2.08 -13.09
C TYR A 91 7.58 3.59 -13.06
N LYS A 92 8.27 4.27 -12.14
CA LYS A 92 8.17 5.72 -11.91
C LYS A 92 9.31 6.40 -12.66
N SER A 93 9.09 6.71 -13.94
CA SER A 93 10.16 7.17 -14.82
C SER A 93 10.73 8.52 -14.41
N LEU A 94 9.90 9.45 -13.91
CA LEU A 94 10.35 10.76 -13.43
C LEU A 94 11.32 10.69 -12.24
N GLN A 95 11.35 9.54 -11.54
CA GLN A 95 12.23 9.32 -10.39
C GLN A 95 13.31 8.29 -10.67
N ASN A 96 13.34 7.75 -11.89
CA ASN A 96 14.20 6.61 -12.27
C ASN A 96 14.11 5.47 -11.21
N LEU A 97 12.87 5.13 -10.80
CA LEU A 97 12.58 4.17 -9.73
C LEU A 97 11.70 3.04 -10.24
N LYS A 98 12.17 1.80 -10.07
CA LYS A 98 11.32 0.60 -10.16
C LYS A 98 10.99 0.13 -8.75
N GLN A 99 9.70 -0.02 -8.44
CA GLN A 99 9.26 -0.64 -7.19
C GLN A 99 8.59 -1.98 -7.46
N ILE A 100 8.95 -3.00 -6.66
CA ILE A 100 8.28 -4.30 -6.64
C ILE A 100 7.66 -4.47 -5.27
N SER A 101 6.33 -4.65 -5.22
CA SER A 101 5.62 -4.87 -3.96
C SER A 101 5.12 -6.31 -3.88
N ASN A 102 5.44 -7.01 -2.79
CA ASN A 102 4.88 -8.30 -2.43
C ASN A 102 3.52 -8.08 -1.76
N ILE A 103 2.47 -8.72 -2.29
CA ILE A 103 1.09 -8.49 -1.85
C ILE A 103 0.56 -9.71 -1.09
N PHE A 104 0.11 -9.46 0.15
CA PHE A 104 -0.38 -10.51 1.05
C PHE A 104 -1.83 -10.29 1.47
N ILE A 105 -2.47 -11.38 1.90
CA ILE A 105 -3.68 -11.38 2.72
C ILE A 105 -3.32 -11.97 4.08
N ALA A 106 -3.69 -11.27 5.15
CA ALA A 106 -3.46 -11.70 6.51
C ALA A 106 -4.69 -11.45 7.40
N LYS A 107 -4.75 -12.15 8.52
CA LYS A 107 -5.74 -11.93 9.58
C LYS A 107 -5.06 -11.39 10.83
N VAL A 108 -5.75 -10.52 11.56
CA VAL A 108 -5.31 -10.06 12.87
C VAL A 108 -5.44 -11.21 13.88
N ILE A 109 -4.35 -11.49 14.59
CA ILE A 109 -4.33 -12.46 15.71
C ILE A 109 -4.31 -11.76 17.06
N LYS A 110 -3.69 -10.57 17.15
CA LYS A 110 -3.67 -9.75 18.36
C LYS A 110 -3.63 -8.26 17.97
N ASP A 111 -4.48 -7.48 18.59
CA ASP A 111 -4.45 -6.02 18.50
C ASP A 111 -3.77 -5.47 19.75
N THR A 112 -2.70 -4.69 19.57
CA THR A 112 -1.97 -4.07 20.68
C THR A 112 -2.46 -2.64 20.92
N HIS A 113 -3.22 -2.05 19.98
CA HIS A 113 -3.66 -0.66 19.98
C HIS A 113 -2.50 0.37 20.04
N ILE A 114 -1.27 -0.05 19.78
CA ILE A 114 -0.07 0.79 19.84
C ILE A 114 0.50 0.93 18.43
N LEU A 115 0.46 2.13 17.90
CA LEU A 115 1.09 2.49 16.62
C LEU A 115 2.51 2.99 16.86
N ASN A 116 3.44 2.60 16.00
CA ASN A 116 4.81 3.09 16.00
C ASN A 116 5.11 3.85 14.71
N LEU A 117 4.38 4.96 14.53
CA LEU A 117 4.49 5.79 13.33
C LEU A 117 5.81 6.56 13.29
N THR A 118 6.41 6.63 12.12
CA THR A 118 7.58 7.46 11.83
C THR A 118 7.26 8.95 11.95
N ALA A 119 8.30 9.81 12.02
CA ALA A 119 8.12 11.27 12.01
C ALA A 119 7.37 11.73 10.75
N LYS A 120 7.67 11.14 9.58
CA LYS A 120 6.97 11.39 8.31
C LYS A 120 5.48 11.10 8.44
N GLU A 121 5.11 9.91 8.88
CA GLU A 121 3.70 9.50 9.00
C GLU A 121 2.93 10.37 9.98
N LYS A 122 3.55 10.74 11.11
CA LYS A 122 2.96 11.68 12.07
C LYS A 122 2.70 13.05 11.45
N SER A 123 3.67 13.59 10.69
CA SER A 123 3.52 14.89 10.02
C SER A 123 2.46 14.86 8.92
N GLU A 124 2.28 13.72 8.25
CA GLU A 124 1.24 13.50 7.24
C GLU A 124 -0.15 13.22 7.84
N GLY A 125 -0.26 13.18 9.17
CA GLY A 125 -1.52 12.95 9.89
C GLY A 125 -2.04 11.52 9.73
N ALA A 126 -1.13 10.53 9.72
CA ALA A 126 -1.48 9.13 9.54
C ALA A 126 -2.34 8.60 10.70
N GLU A 127 -3.42 7.93 10.36
CA GLU A 127 -4.31 7.21 11.27
C GLU A 127 -4.74 5.88 10.66
N LEU A 128 -5.07 4.92 11.52
CA LEU A 128 -5.62 3.63 11.12
C LEU A 128 -7.14 3.67 11.08
N LEU A 129 -7.72 3.19 9.98
CA LEU A 129 -9.16 2.97 9.83
C LEU A 129 -9.45 1.49 9.60
N TRP A 130 -10.55 1.00 10.18
CA TRP A 130 -11.09 -0.33 9.93
C TRP A 130 -12.39 -0.20 9.14
N LEU A 131 -12.37 -0.58 7.87
CA LEU A 131 -13.45 -0.35 6.92
C LEU A 131 -13.91 -1.64 6.26
N ASP A 132 -15.18 -1.68 5.86
CA ASP A 132 -15.63 -2.72 4.93
C ASP A 132 -14.84 -2.62 3.63
N PRO A 133 -14.50 -3.76 2.98
CA PRO A 133 -13.70 -3.74 1.75
C PRO A 133 -14.25 -2.84 0.64
N LYS A 134 -15.59 -2.73 0.52
CA LYS A 134 -16.23 -1.84 -0.47
C LYS A 134 -16.07 -0.37 -0.10
N GLN A 135 -16.23 -0.02 1.18
CA GLN A 135 -15.98 1.34 1.68
C GLN A 135 -14.52 1.74 1.50
N ALA A 136 -13.60 0.82 1.79
CA ALA A 136 -12.17 1.03 1.57
C ALA A 136 -11.87 1.32 0.08
N LEU A 137 -12.43 0.53 -0.84
CA LEU A 137 -12.27 0.75 -2.28
C LEU A 137 -12.84 2.11 -2.70
N GLU A 138 -14.00 2.50 -2.19
CA GLU A 138 -14.61 3.79 -2.48
C GLU A 138 -13.72 4.96 -2.03
N LEU A 139 -13.22 4.94 -0.79
CA LEU A 139 -12.35 5.99 -0.26
C LEU A 139 -11.02 6.08 -1.02
N VAL A 140 -10.37 4.96 -1.29
CA VAL A 140 -9.13 4.90 -2.07
C VAL A 140 -9.37 5.39 -3.51
N THR A 141 -10.53 5.12 -4.10
CA THR A 141 -10.86 5.62 -5.44
C THR A 141 -11.10 7.13 -5.44
N ASN A 142 -11.89 7.62 -4.48
CA ASN A 142 -12.35 9.00 -4.45
C ASN A 142 -11.28 10.01 -3.98
N CYS A 143 -10.20 9.54 -3.34
CA CYS A 143 -9.10 10.41 -2.92
C CYS A 143 -8.17 10.79 -4.06
N TYR A 144 -8.15 10.03 -5.17
CA TYR A 144 -7.17 10.16 -6.26
C TYR A 144 -7.04 11.58 -6.82
N ASP A 145 -8.18 12.25 -7.09
CA ASP A 145 -8.19 13.61 -7.66
C ASP A 145 -8.03 14.72 -6.61
N LYS A 146 -7.93 14.33 -5.32
CA LYS A 146 -7.85 15.26 -4.17
C LYS A 146 -6.52 15.16 -3.43
N LEU A 147 -5.56 14.41 -3.98
CA LEU A 147 -4.26 14.20 -3.35
C LEU A 147 -3.49 15.52 -3.21
N LEU A 148 -2.85 15.68 -2.07
CA LEU A 148 -1.98 16.82 -1.76
C LEU A 148 -0.53 16.34 -1.59
N PRO A 149 0.46 17.17 -1.95
CA PRO A 149 1.86 16.87 -1.66
C PRO A 149 2.15 16.97 -0.16
N SER A 150 3.28 16.41 0.26
CA SER A 150 3.87 16.62 1.59
C SER A 150 5.31 17.08 1.43
N ASP A 151 6.01 17.33 2.55
CA ASP A 151 7.45 17.64 2.55
C ASP A 151 8.30 16.44 2.07
N TYR A 152 7.72 15.25 1.98
CA TYR A 152 8.42 13.99 1.67
C TYR A 152 8.05 13.39 0.33
N ASP A 153 6.79 13.58 -0.13
CA ASP A 153 6.29 12.98 -1.35
C ASP A 153 5.50 14.01 -2.16
N ASP A 154 5.68 13.98 -3.46
CA ASP A 154 4.84 14.71 -4.39
C ASP A 154 3.55 13.93 -4.75
N VAL A 155 2.67 14.58 -5.49
CA VAL A 155 1.41 13.96 -5.94
C VAL A 155 1.67 12.84 -6.95
N TYR A 156 2.76 12.93 -7.73
CA TYR A 156 3.13 11.89 -8.69
C TYR A 156 3.35 10.55 -7.99
N ASP A 157 4.17 10.52 -6.93
CA ASP A 157 4.39 9.31 -6.13
C ASP A 157 3.11 8.75 -5.53
N THR A 158 2.33 9.63 -4.93
CA THR A 158 1.10 9.24 -4.23
C THR A 158 0.05 8.67 -5.19
N ARG A 159 -0.01 9.14 -6.45
CA ARG A 159 -0.89 8.56 -7.48
C ARG A 159 -0.58 7.10 -7.76
N PHE A 160 0.71 6.72 -7.82
CA PHE A 160 1.09 5.30 -7.96
C PHE A 160 0.62 4.47 -6.77
N VAL A 161 0.79 4.99 -5.55
CA VAL A 161 0.33 4.31 -4.33
C VAL A 161 -1.17 4.05 -4.37
N VAL A 162 -1.96 5.09 -4.63
CA VAL A 162 -3.43 5.02 -4.62
C VAL A 162 -3.96 4.12 -5.74
N LEU A 163 -3.44 4.24 -6.96
CA LEU A 163 -3.90 3.41 -8.08
C LEU A 163 -3.53 1.93 -7.87
N ARG A 164 -2.32 1.65 -7.36
CA ARG A 164 -1.91 0.29 -6.99
C ARG A 164 -2.86 -0.31 -5.97
N ASP A 165 -3.14 0.40 -4.89
CA ASP A 165 -3.93 -0.12 -3.77
C ASP A 165 -5.40 -0.28 -4.17
N ARG A 166 -5.94 0.63 -5.00
CA ARG A 166 -7.25 0.47 -5.64
C ARG A 166 -7.32 -0.85 -6.44
N LYS A 167 -6.36 -1.12 -7.34
CA LYS A 167 -6.34 -2.35 -8.14
C LYS A 167 -6.22 -3.61 -7.27
N ILE A 168 -5.45 -3.57 -6.18
CA ILE A 168 -5.35 -4.68 -5.21
C ILE A 168 -6.71 -4.93 -4.53
N LEU A 169 -7.41 -3.87 -4.11
CA LEU A 169 -8.74 -3.96 -3.49
C LEU A 169 -9.78 -4.51 -4.46
N GLU A 170 -9.78 -4.04 -5.71
CA GLU A 170 -10.64 -4.56 -6.77
C GLU A 170 -10.42 -6.07 -6.98
N TYR A 171 -9.16 -6.51 -7.08
CA TYR A 171 -8.81 -7.92 -7.21
C TYR A 171 -9.26 -8.75 -6.00
N TYR A 172 -9.03 -8.24 -4.79
CA TYR A 172 -9.45 -8.91 -3.55
C TYR A 172 -10.95 -9.09 -3.46
N ILE A 173 -11.71 -8.04 -3.75
CA ILE A 173 -13.18 -8.08 -3.69
C ILE A 173 -13.74 -9.04 -4.76
N ALA A 174 -13.19 -9.03 -5.97
CA ALA A 174 -13.58 -9.96 -7.03
C ALA A 174 -13.31 -11.42 -6.64
N SER A 175 -12.17 -11.69 -6.00
CA SER A 175 -11.77 -13.05 -5.58
C SER A 175 -12.62 -13.63 -4.44
N LYS A 176 -13.37 -12.81 -3.69
CA LYS A 176 -14.33 -13.28 -2.66
C LYS A 176 -15.68 -13.72 -3.22
N LYS A 177 -15.96 -13.45 -4.49
CA LYS A 177 -17.25 -13.79 -5.13
C LYS A 177 -17.26 -15.20 -5.75
N ILE A 178 -16.15 -15.92 -5.67
CA ILE A 178 -15.98 -17.30 -6.11
C ILE A 178 -15.92 -18.21 -4.88
#